data_ce183ac841f92b3f612f3908c5f4661e
#
_entry.id   ce183ac841f92b3f612f3908c5f4661e
#
_cell.length_a   1.000
_cell.length_b   1.000
_cell.length_c   1.000
_cell.angle_alpha   90.00
_cell.angle_beta   90.00
_cell.angle_gamma   90.00
#
_symmetry.space_group_name_H-M   'P 1'
#
loop_
_entity.id
_entity.type
_entity.pdbx_description
1 polymer ?
#
loop_
_entity_poly.entity_id
_entity_poly.type
_entity_poly.pdbx_seq_one_letter_code
_entity_poly.pdbx_strand_id
1 'polypeptide(L)'
;VERIYREGMENKATQMIFSDIGTPKKKDNGFDVYSEVKALLVDRGIPSKEIAFVHDANSDEKKNSLSRKVNAGEVRILLASTEKGGTGLNVQSKMKAVHHLDVPWRPSDIQQRNGRIIRQGNENKEVDIYHYITKGSFDNYLWATQENKLRYIKQIMTSKEPIRAAEDIDEQTMTASDFKALATGNPYLKHKMELENDLTLLENQRRAFQRSKDHYRHTISYCEENMPILEKRLSKYEGDIQQSEMSKDQAFSMTVGKQVFDQRAEAGESLHRLIRHNQADSKEFRTLASYRGFDIKMLSLPINQPLPETFSVKIVGENQYSVSL
;
A
#
# COMPACT_ATOMS: atom_id res chain seq x y z
N VAL A 1 -8.45 -22.63 35.12
CA VAL A 1 -7.56 -23.79 34.85
C VAL A 1 -7.68 -24.82 35.95
N GLU A 2 -7.41 -24.46 37.22
CA GLU A 2 -7.45 -25.40 38.38
C GLU A 2 -8.79 -26.10 38.55
N ARG A 3 -9.91 -25.37 38.50
CA ARG A 3 -11.27 -25.92 38.60
C ARG A 3 -11.47 -27.06 37.55
N ILE A 4 -11.20 -26.79 36.29
CA ILE A 4 -11.37 -27.74 35.17
C ILE A 4 -10.40 -28.92 35.33
N TYR A 5 -9.20 -28.69 35.85
CA TYR A 5 -8.24 -29.73 36.13
C TYR A 5 -8.79 -30.70 37.18
N ARG A 6 -9.40 -30.21 38.27
CA ARG A 6 -10.01 -31.04 39.34
C ARG A 6 -11.27 -31.77 38.88
N GLU A 7 -12.19 -31.06 38.20
CA GLU A 7 -13.44 -31.61 37.68
C GLU A 7 -13.17 -32.69 36.60
N GLY A 8 -12.10 -32.56 35.83
CA GLY A 8 -11.73 -33.47 34.76
C GLY A 8 -10.74 -34.57 35.20
N MET A 9 -10.64 -34.91 36.48
CA MET A 9 -9.67 -35.91 36.94
C MET A 9 -9.95 -37.32 36.43
N GLU A 10 -11.20 -37.74 36.39
CA GLU A 10 -11.61 -39.09 36.00
C GLU A 10 -11.33 -39.35 34.51
N ASN A 11 -11.68 -38.44 33.65
CA ASN A 11 -11.49 -38.56 32.19
C ASN A 11 -10.16 -37.99 31.69
N LYS A 12 -9.33 -37.51 32.61
CA LYS A 12 -8.04 -36.86 32.30
C LYS A 12 -8.18 -35.70 31.28
N ALA A 13 -9.21 -34.88 31.47
CA ALA A 13 -9.46 -33.73 30.62
C ALA A 13 -8.23 -32.83 30.50
N THR A 14 -7.96 -32.38 29.27
CA THR A 14 -6.82 -31.51 28.94
C THR A 14 -7.25 -30.11 28.67
N GLN A 15 -6.34 -29.16 28.82
CA GLN A 15 -6.55 -27.73 28.63
C GLN A 15 -5.39 -27.12 27.87
N MET A 16 -5.67 -26.13 27.04
CA MET A 16 -4.64 -25.39 26.30
C MET A 16 -4.68 -23.90 26.65
N ILE A 17 -3.53 -23.35 26.98
CA ILE A 17 -3.37 -21.94 27.33
C ILE A 17 -2.55 -21.25 26.23
N PHE A 18 -3.13 -20.24 25.62
CA PHE A 18 -2.46 -19.44 24.61
C PHE A 18 -1.97 -18.12 25.19
N SER A 19 -0.69 -17.81 24.93
CA SER A 19 -0.08 -16.49 25.10
C SER A 19 1.01 -16.27 24.07
N ASP A 20 0.90 -15.16 23.32
CA ASP A 20 1.96 -14.69 22.42
C ASP A 20 2.93 -13.77 23.14
N ILE A 21 2.52 -13.22 24.28
CA ILE A 21 3.32 -12.34 25.12
C ILE A 21 4.12 -13.18 26.15
N GLY A 22 5.40 -12.81 26.35
CA GLY A 22 6.26 -13.46 27.34
C GLY A 22 6.53 -14.93 27.05
N THR A 23 6.75 -15.29 25.78
CA THR A 23 7.16 -16.64 25.37
C THR A 23 8.55 -17.00 25.93
N PRO A 24 8.83 -18.28 26.25
CA PRO A 24 10.11 -18.69 26.82
C PRO A 24 11.30 -18.32 25.94
N LYS A 25 12.26 -17.55 26.44
CA LYS A 25 13.50 -17.17 25.77
C LYS A 25 14.66 -18.01 26.29
N LYS A 26 15.42 -18.63 25.40
CA LYS A 26 16.54 -19.52 25.75
C LYS A 26 17.73 -18.85 26.44
N LYS A 27 17.80 -17.54 26.53
CA LYS A 27 19.01 -16.80 26.95
C LYS A 27 18.81 -15.69 27.99
N ASP A 28 17.60 -15.39 28.42
CA ASP A 28 17.34 -14.34 29.40
C ASP A 28 16.87 -14.95 30.72
N ASN A 29 17.58 -14.65 31.81
CA ASN A 29 17.12 -14.88 33.19
C ASN A 29 15.98 -13.93 33.57
N GLY A 30 15.23 -13.41 32.63
CA GLY A 30 14.14 -12.49 32.81
C GLY A 30 12.81 -13.20 33.06
N PHE A 31 11.84 -12.45 33.49
CA PHE A 31 10.46 -12.89 33.65
C PHE A 31 9.88 -13.41 32.31
N ASP A 32 9.30 -14.60 32.32
CA ASP A 32 8.48 -15.13 31.23
C ASP A 32 7.13 -15.64 31.76
N VAL A 33 6.07 -15.38 31.01
CA VAL A 33 4.69 -15.71 31.40
C VAL A 33 4.48 -17.22 31.53
N TYR A 34 5.15 -18.03 30.72
CA TYR A 34 4.99 -19.48 30.71
C TYR A 34 5.52 -20.11 31.98
N SER A 35 6.72 -19.73 32.38
CA SER A 35 7.35 -20.23 33.63
C SER A 35 6.57 -19.79 34.85
N GLU A 36 6.08 -18.55 34.86
CA GLU A 36 5.29 -18.02 35.99
C GLU A 36 3.94 -18.73 36.09
N VAL A 37 3.21 -18.90 34.98
CA VAL A 37 1.95 -19.65 34.97
C VAL A 37 2.18 -21.09 35.42
N LYS A 38 3.27 -21.72 35.00
CA LYS A 38 3.62 -23.09 35.45
C LYS A 38 3.89 -23.13 36.96
N ALA A 39 4.66 -22.18 37.49
CA ALA A 39 4.95 -22.10 38.92
C ALA A 39 3.67 -21.95 39.75
N LEU A 40 2.79 -20.99 39.35
CA LEU A 40 1.51 -20.77 40.01
C LEU A 40 0.58 -21.98 39.97
N LEU A 41 0.59 -22.74 38.88
CA LEU A 41 -0.22 -23.96 38.76
C LEU A 41 0.36 -25.11 39.64
N VAL A 42 1.68 -25.21 39.74
CA VAL A 42 2.36 -26.18 40.61
C VAL A 42 2.10 -25.86 42.08
N ASP A 43 2.16 -24.58 42.49
CA ASP A 43 1.82 -24.14 43.86
C ASP A 43 0.36 -24.50 44.23
N ARG A 44 -0.52 -24.58 43.25
CA ARG A 44 -1.91 -25.02 43.44
C ARG A 44 -2.11 -26.54 43.38
N GLY A 45 -1.02 -27.30 43.39
CA GLY A 45 -1.02 -28.75 43.50
C GLY A 45 -1.14 -29.49 42.16
N ILE A 46 -0.92 -28.85 41.03
CA ILE A 46 -0.89 -29.52 39.71
C ILE A 46 0.53 -30.04 39.47
N PRO A 47 0.71 -31.34 39.22
CA PRO A 47 2.04 -31.90 39.03
C PRO A 47 2.78 -31.27 37.85
N SER A 48 4.02 -30.84 38.06
CA SER A 48 4.84 -30.19 37.02
C SER A 48 5.00 -31.02 35.74
N LYS A 49 4.98 -32.37 35.86
CA LYS A 49 5.05 -33.30 34.73
C LYS A 49 3.82 -33.30 33.81
N GLU A 50 2.68 -32.82 34.33
CA GLU A 50 1.43 -32.70 33.58
C GLU A 50 1.27 -31.32 32.89
N ILE A 51 2.25 -30.43 33.05
CA ILE A 51 2.30 -29.11 32.42
C ILE A 51 3.45 -29.11 31.41
N ALA A 52 3.17 -28.83 30.14
CA ALA A 52 4.18 -28.77 29.08
C ALA A 52 4.08 -27.50 28.25
N PHE A 53 5.20 -27.15 27.64
CA PHE A 53 5.30 -26.04 26.70
C PHE A 53 5.48 -26.58 25.29
N VAL A 54 4.69 -26.08 24.33
CA VAL A 54 4.87 -26.43 22.91
C VAL A 54 6.25 -25.98 22.40
N HIS A 55 6.80 -24.92 23.00
CA HIS A 55 8.13 -24.39 22.67
C HIS A 55 9.28 -25.40 22.90
N ASP A 56 9.11 -26.37 23.75
CA ASP A 56 10.12 -27.42 24.01
C ASP A 56 10.13 -28.50 22.92
N ALA A 57 9.06 -28.59 22.12
CA ALA A 57 8.93 -29.55 21.03
C ALA A 57 9.43 -28.95 19.70
N ASN A 58 10.75 -28.87 19.53
CA ASN A 58 11.41 -28.21 18.39
C ASN A 58 11.55 -29.10 17.12
N SER A 59 11.19 -30.38 17.19
CA SER A 59 11.17 -31.29 16.03
C SER A 59 9.80 -31.94 15.87
N ASP A 60 9.50 -32.44 14.68
CA ASP A 60 8.22 -33.08 14.40
C ASP A 60 8.03 -34.35 15.23
N GLU A 61 9.10 -35.09 15.52
CA GLU A 61 9.07 -36.23 16.41
C GLU A 61 8.65 -35.83 17.82
N LYS A 62 9.23 -34.74 18.36
CA LYS A 62 8.87 -34.21 19.68
C LYS A 62 7.45 -33.69 19.72
N LYS A 63 6.98 -33.02 18.66
CA LYS A 63 5.57 -32.56 18.53
C LYS A 63 4.61 -33.74 18.52
N ASN A 64 4.92 -34.79 17.77
CA ASN A 64 4.12 -36.02 17.72
C ASN A 64 4.11 -36.76 19.07
N SER A 65 5.25 -36.81 19.77
CA SER A 65 5.33 -37.37 21.11
C SER A 65 4.51 -36.54 22.12
N LEU A 66 4.61 -35.20 22.07
CA LEU A 66 3.83 -34.30 22.93
C LEU A 66 2.32 -34.45 22.64
N SER A 67 1.92 -34.52 21.38
CA SER A 67 0.52 -34.71 20.98
C SER A 67 -0.05 -36.03 21.53
N ARG A 68 0.72 -37.11 21.47
CA ARG A 68 0.32 -38.42 22.06
C ARG A 68 0.13 -38.31 23.57
N LYS A 69 1.06 -37.68 24.30
CA LYS A 69 0.97 -37.48 25.76
C LYS A 69 -0.24 -36.62 26.16
N VAL A 70 -0.54 -35.57 25.40
CA VAL A 70 -1.73 -34.75 25.64
C VAL A 70 -3.01 -35.55 25.40
N ASN A 71 -3.12 -36.23 24.27
CA ASN A 71 -4.29 -37.06 23.95
C ASN A 71 -4.47 -38.27 24.94
N ALA A 72 -3.38 -38.79 25.49
CA ALA A 72 -3.45 -39.79 26.56
C ALA A 72 -3.83 -39.21 27.93
N GLY A 73 -3.77 -37.90 28.10
CA GLY A 73 -3.99 -37.22 29.37
C GLY A 73 -2.85 -37.33 30.36
N GLU A 74 -1.63 -37.63 29.87
CA GLU A 74 -0.39 -37.57 30.65
C GLU A 74 0.09 -36.14 30.85
N VAL A 75 -0.11 -35.29 29.81
CA VAL A 75 0.06 -33.84 29.87
C VAL A 75 -1.34 -33.24 29.82
N ARG A 76 -1.77 -32.63 30.89
CA ARG A 76 -3.14 -32.11 31.03
C ARG A 76 -3.23 -30.61 30.80
N ILE A 77 -2.12 -29.88 30.90
CA ILE A 77 -2.06 -28.44 30.62
C ILE A 77 -0.96 -28.18 29.63
N LEU A 78 -1.31 -27.59 28.50
CA LEU A 78 -0.40 -27.28 27.42
C LEU A 78 -0.36 -25.77 27.19
N LEU A 79 0.82 -25.15 27.33
CA LEU A 79 1.02 -23.72 27.02
C LEU A 79 1.61 -23.59 25.61
N ALA A 80 1.05 -22.66 24.82
CA ALA A 80 1.44 -22.45 23.43
C ALA A 80 1.30 -20.97 23.01
N SER A 81 2.11 -20.55 22.03
CA SER A 81 1.84 -19.34 21.24
C SER A 81 0.94 -19.69 20.05
N THR A 82 0.34 -18.66 19.44
CA THR A 82 -0.46 -18.84 18.21
C THR A 82 0.34 -19.53 17.12
N GLU A 83 1.57 -19.09 16.89
CA GLU A 83 2.44 -19.64 15.85
C GLU A 83 2.73 -21.14 16.07
N LYS A 84 3.14 -21.52 17.26
CA LYS A 84 3.55 -22.90 17.56
C LYS A 84 2.39 -23.82 17.91
N GLY A 85 1.36 -23.33 18.56
CA GLY A 85 0.17 -24.08 18.91
C GLY A 85 -0.91 -24.09 17.83
N GLY A 86 -0.90 -23.07 16.96
CA GLY A 86 -1.85 -22.91 15.86
C GLY A 86 -1.61 -23.83 14.67
N THR A 87 -0.43 -24.46 14.53
CA THR A 87 -0.08 -25.34 13.40
C THR A 87 0.54 -26.65 13.86
N GLY A 88 0.23 -27.74 13.16
CA GLY A 88 0.93 -29.00 13.29
C GLY A 88 0.69 -29.84 14.55
N LEU A 89 -0.14 -29.42 15.50
CA LEU A 89 -0.47 -30.18 16.71
C LEU A 89 -1.85 -30.83 16.63
N ASN A 90 -1.95 -32.08 17.00
CA ASN A 90 -3.17 -32.89 17.02
C ASN A 90 -3.47 -33.31 18.46
N VAL A 91 -4.07 -32.41 19.25
CA VAL A 91 -4.19 -32.54 20.72
C VAL A 91 -5.63 -32.50 21.23
N GLN A 92 -6.62 -32.66 20.34
CA GLN A 92 -8.02 -32.39 20.62
C GLN A 92 -8.75 -33.47 21.42
N SER A 93 -8.26 -34.72 21.47
CA SER A 93 -9.07 -35.86 21.94
C SER A 93 -9.73 -35.62 23.31
N LYS A 94 -8.99 -35.13 24.29
CA LYS A 94 -9.49 -34.91 25.66
C LYS A 94 -9.56 -33.42 26.03
N MET A 95 -9.49 -32.54 25.03
CA MET A 95 -9.43 -31.11 25.29
C MET A 95 -10.78 -30.53 25.74
N LYS A 96 -10.84 -30.10 27.00
CA LYS A 96 -12.04 -29.56 27.63
C LYS A 96 -12.08 -28.00 27.57
N ALA A 97 -10.94 -27.37 27.65
CA ALA A 97 -10.91 -25.90 27.65
C ALA A 97 -9.71 -25.31 26.90
N VAL A 98 -9.95 -24.13 26.30
CA VAL A 98 -8.93 -23.23 25.76
C VAL A 98 -8.98 -21.90 26.48
N HIS A 99 -7.82 -21.40 26.85
CA HIS A 99 -7.65 -20.15 27.58
C HIS A 99 -6.83 -19.18 26.76
N HIS A 100 -7.37 -17.99 26.47
CA HIS A 100 -6.68 -16.89 25.80
C HIS A 100 -6.21 -15.91 26.88
N LEU A 101 -4.91 -15.94 27.24
CA LEU A 101 -4.33 -14.99 28.19
C LEU A 101 -4.06 -13.64 27.56
N ASP A 102 -3.89 -13.60 26.26
CA ASP A 102 -3.73 -12.39 25.46
C ASP A 102 -4.66 -12.38 24.23
N VAL A 103 -4.76 -11.22 23.64
CA VAL A 103 -5.56 -10.99 22.44
C VAL A 103 -4.65 -11.08 21.21
N PRO A 104 -4.85 -12.05 20.30
CA PRO A 104 -4.06 -12.11 19.08
C PRO A 104 -4.39 -10.93 18.15
N TRP A 105 -3.44 -10.57 17.30
CA TRP A 105 -3.59 -9.41 16.41
C TRP A 105 -4.61 -9.62 15.28
N ARG A 106 -4.76 -10.87 14.82
CA ARG A 106 -5.63 -11.22 13.68
C ARG A 106 -6.83 -12.04 14.14
N PRO A 107 -8.04 -11.77 13.61
CA PRO A 107 -9.21 -12.61 13.88
C PRO A 107 -9.02 -14.08 13.46
N SER A 108 -8.26 -14.34 12.40
CA SER A 108 -7.89 -15.69 11.96
C SER A 108 -7.15 -16.48 13.03
N ASP A 109 -6.35 -15.80 13.85
CA ASP A 109 -5.56 -16.44 14.90
C ASP A 109 -6.47 -16.93 16.05
N ILE A 110 -7.53 -16.15 16.36
CA ILE A 110 -8.57 -16.59 17.30
C ILE A 110 -9.26 -17.85 16.76
N GLN A 111 -9.62 -17.86 15.48
CA GLN A 111 -10.23 -19.04 14.86
C GLN A 111 -9.30 -20.24 14.86
N GLN A 112 -8.00 -20.04 14.61
CA GLN A 112 -7.00 -21.10 14.68
C GLN A 112 -6.85 -21.66 16.11
N ARG A 113 -6.75 -20.78 17.12
CA ARG A 113 -6.68 -21.18 18.53
C ARG A 113 -7.94 -21.99 18.93
N ASN A 114 -9.13 -21.47 18.61
CA ASN A 114 -10.40 -22.13 18.90
C ASN A 114 -10.58 -23.43 18.11
N GLY A 115 -10.09 -23.48 16.88
CA GLY A 115 -10.09 -24.68 16.05
C GLY A 115 -9.28 -25.85 16.61
N ARG A 116 -8.49 -25.66 17.68
CA ARG A 116 -7.80 -26.76 18.38
C ARG A 116 -8.74 -27.55 19.26
N ILE A 117 -9.77 -26.94 19.81
CA ILE A 117 -10.74 -27.59 20.66
C ILE A 117 -12.03 -27.93 19.91
N ILE A 118 -12.48 -27.05 19.01
CA ILE A 118 -13.66 -27.26 18.17
C ILE A 118 -13.24 -28.08 16.93
N ARG A 119 -12.98 -29.36 17.13
CA ARG A 119 -12.48 -30.24 16.06
C ARG A 119 -13.04 -31.64 16.19
N GLN A 120 -13.22 -32.31 15.05
CA GLN A 120 -13.59 -33.72 15.01
C GLN A 120 -12.60 -34.57 15.79
N GLY A 121 -13.09 -35.52 16.55
CA GLY A 121 -12.28 -36.42 17.39
C GLY A 121 -12.06 -35.92 18.83
N ASN A 122 -12.73 -34.82 19.25
CA ASN A 122 -12.82 -34.47 20.67
C ASN A 122 -13.89 -35.34 21.37
N GLU A 123 -13.51 -35.99 22.44
CA GLU A 123 -14.39 -36.88 23.24
C GLU A 123 -15.41 -36.05 24.08
N ASN A 124 -15.14 -34.76 24.33
CA ASN A 124 -16.02 -33.89 25.07
C ASN A 124 -17.11 -33.34 24.16
N LYS A 125 -18.38 -33.52 24.53
CA LYS A 125 -19.54 -32.98 23.83
C LYS A 125 -19.63 -31.45 23.92
N GLU A 126 -19.20 -30.89 25.05
CA GLU A 126 -19.16 -29.49 25.34
C GLU A 126 -17.75 -29.06 25.72
N VAL A 127 -17.32 -27.92 25.19
CA VAL A 127 -15.98 -27.39 25.41
C VAL A 127 -16.06 -25.92 25.80
N ASP A 128 -15.13 -25.46 26.60
CA ASP A 128 -15.11 -24.12 27.13
C ASP A 128 -14.00 -23.28 26.47
N ILE A 129 -14.32 -22.05 26.11
CA ILE A 129 -13.35 -21.07 25.60
C ILE A 129 -13.36 -19.85 26.53
N TYR A 130 -12.23 -19.60 27.18
CA TYR A 130 -12.05 -18.52 28.14
C TYR A 130 -11.23 -17.38 27.55
N HIS A 131 -11.80 -16.19 27.54
CA HIS A 131 -11.10 -14.94 27.24
C HIS A 131 -10.84 -14.20 28.53
N TYR A 132 -9.58 -13.94 28.86
CA TYR A 132 -9.22 -13.19 30.04
C TYR A 132 -9.10 -11.71 29.72
N ILE A 133 -9.76 -10.90 30.55
CA ILE A 133 -9.80 -9.44 30.39
C ILE A 133 -9.50 -8.82 31.75
N THR A 134 -8.42 -8.05 31.83
CA THR A 134 -8.08 -7.32 33.04
C THR A 134 -8.87 -6.01 33.07
N LYS A 135 -9.62 -5.79 34.16
CA LYS A 135 -10.43 -4.57 34.30
C LYS A 135 -9.50 -3.33 34.32
N GLY A 136 -9.81 -2.35 33.49
CA GLY A 136 -9.01 -1.12 33.36
C GLY A 136 -7.73 -1.29 32.55
N SER A 137 -7.56 -2.43 31.86
CA SER A 137 -6.45 -2.66 30.94
C SER A 137 -6.88 -2.45 29.48
N PHE A 138 -5.90 -2.56 28.61
CA PHE A 138 -6.07 -2.47 27.16
C PHE A 138 -6.79 -3.68 26.54
N ASP A 139 -6.89 -4.78 27.26
CA ASP A 139 -7.47 -6.04 26.77
C ASP A 139 -8.89 -5.86 26.23
N ASN A 140 -9.70 -5.05 26.93
CA ASN A 140 -11.08 -4.81 26.51
C ASN A 140 -11.17 -4.14 25.13
N TYR A 141 -10.28 -3.19 24.84
CA TYR A 141 -10.20 -2.55 23.55
C TYR A 141 -9.72 -3.54 22.46
N LEU A 142 -8.71 -4.32 22.73
CA LEU A 142 -8.21 -5.32 21.79
C LEU A 142 -9.29 -6.34 21.42
N TRP A 143 -10.05 -6.85 22.40
CA TRP A 143 -11.17 -7.76 22.14
C TRP A 143 -12.29 -7.09 21.33
N ALA A 144 -12.66 -5.85 21.65
CA ALA A 144 -13.65 -5.08 20.89
C ALA A 144 -13.20 -4.86 19.44
N THR A 145 -11.92 -4.54 19.23
CA THR A 145 -11.32 -4.41 17.89
C THR A 145 -11.40 -5.72 17.11
N GLN A 146 -11.09 -6.87 17.74
CA GLN A 146 -11.21 -8.18 17.10
C GLN A 146 -12.66 -8.50 16.72
N GLU A 147 -13.61 -8.17 17.58
CA GLU A 147 -15.04 -8.36 17.29
C GLU A 147 -15.49 -7.52 16.09
N ASN A 148 -15.08 -6.26 16.04
CA ASN A 148 -15.37 -5.37 14.90
C ASN A 148 -14.74 -5.88 13.60
N LYS A 149 -13.48 -6.30 13.62
CA LYS A 149 -12.80 -6.92 12.46
C LYS A 149 -13.56 -8.18 11.98
N LEU A 150 -13.96 -9.05 12.90
CA LEU A 150 -14.74 -10.24 12.58
C LEU A 150 -16.12 -9.91 11.99
N ARG A 151 -16.80 -8.90 12.55
CA ARG A 151 -18.10 -8.44 12.04
C ARG A 151 -17.98 -7.93 10.62
N TYR A 152 -16.96 -7.13 10.36
CA TYR A 152 -16.64 -6.58 9.03
C TYR A 152 -16.32 -7.69 8.01
N ILE A 153 -15.44 -8.62 8.37
CA ILE A 153 -15.12 -9.77 7.51
C ILE A 153 -16.39 -10.57 7.18
N LYS A 154 -17.25 -10.83 8.16
CA LYS A 154 -18.52 -11.52 7.95
C LYS A 154 -19.44 -10.74 7.00
N GLN A 155 -19.54 -9.42 7.14
CA GLN A 155 -20.35 -8.59 6.25
C GLN A 155 -19.88 -8.71 4.80
N ILE A 156 -18.57 -8.61 4.54
CA ILE A 156 -18.01 -8.75 3.19
C ILE A 156 -18.27 -10.15 2.63
N MET A 157 -18.03 -11.18 3.43
CA MET A 157 -18.09 -12.58 2.98
C MET A 157 -19.52 -13.12 2.82
N THR A 158 -20.49 -12.58 3.54
CA THR A 158 -21.87 -13.10 3.58
C THR A 158 -22.92 -12.16 2.99
N SER A 159 -22.59 -10.88 2.76
CA SER A 159 -23.52 -9.90 2.20
C SER A 159 -23.66 -10.09 0.70
N LYS A 160 -24.92 -10.06 0.22
CA LYS A 160 -25.24 -10.04 -1.22
C LYS A 160 -24.90 -8.70 -1.88
N GLU A 161 -24.82 -7.65 -1.07
CA GLU A 161 -24.41 -6.30 -1.49
C GLU A 161 -23.26 -5.83 -0.60
N PRO A 162 -22.00 -5.90 -1.08
CA PRO A 162 -20.86 -5.45 -0.31
C PRO A 162 -20.91 -3.94 -0.06
N ILE A 163 -20.64 -3.53 1.16
CA ILE A 163 -20.54 -2.11 1.54
C ILE A 163 -19.38 -1.50 0.74
N ARG A 164 -19.66 -0.41 -0.02
CA ARG A 164 -18.68 0.25 -0.90
C ARG A 164 -17.58 1.02 -0.16
N ALA A 165 -17.79 1.34 1.09
CA ALA A 165 -16.81 2.00 1.94
C ALA A 165 -16.90 1.45 3.35
N ALA A 166 -15.79 1.01 3.90
CA ALA A 166 -15.62 0.71 5.30
C ALA A 166 -14.49 1.58 5.83
N GLU A 167 -14.68 2.13 7.01
CA GLU A 167 -13.60 2.80 7.72
C GLU A 167 -12.51 1.76 8.02
N ASP A 168 -11.28 2.06 7.61
CA ASP A 168 -10.14 1.18 7.87
C ASP A 168 -9.85 1.22 9.38
N ILE A 169 -10.18 0.12 10.06
CA ILE A 169 -10.02 0.00 11.51
C ILE A 169 -8.54 -0.05 11.90
N ASP A 170 -7.65 -0.34 10.95
CA ASP A 170 -6.20 -0.37 11.18
C ASP A 170 -5.56 1.03 11.20
N GLU A 171 -6.23 2.08 10.69
CA GLU A 171 -5.75 3.47 10.78
C GLU A 171 -5.99 4.12 12.15
N GLN A 172 -6.84 3.55 12.99
CA GLN A 172 -6.95 3.98 14.39
C GLN A 172 -5.81 3.37 15.24
N THR A 173 -4.59 3.73 14.92
CA THR A 173 -3.47 3.51 15.85
C THR A 173 -3.72 4.31 17.12
N MET A 174 -4.06 3.60 18.20
CA MET A 174 -4.21 4.25 19.49
C MET A 174 -2.92 4.98 19.86
N THR A 175 -3.07 6.23 20.18
CA THR A 175 -1.95 7.04 20.68
C THR A 175 -1.61 6.67 22.13
N ALA A 176 -0.40 7.06 22.59
CA ALA A 176 -0.01 6.86 24.00
C ALA A 176 -0.99 7.52 24.99
N SER A 177 -1.74 8.55 24.56
CA SER A 177 -2.79 9.21 25.31
C SER A 177 -4.05 8.35 25.45
N ASP A 178 -4.37 7.53 24.42
CA ASP A 178 -5.48 6.57 24.43
C ASP A 178 -5.23 5.48 25.49
N PHE A 179 -3.99 5.00 25.56
CA PHE A 179 -3.54 4.09 26.60
C PHE A 179 -3.75 4.68 28.00
N LYS A 180 -3.38 5.93 28.16
CA LYS A 180 -3.45 6.62 29.46
C LYS A 180 -4.91 6.86 29.91
N ALA A 181 -5.80 7.15 28.96
CA ALA A 181 -7.21 7.34 29.21
C ALA A 181 -7.91 6.04 29.64
N LEU A 182 -7.61 4.94 28.96
CA LEU A 182 -8.14 3.62 29.29
C LEU A 182 -7.60 3.11 30.65
N ALA A 183 -6.32 3.32 30.92
CA ALA A 183 -5.69 2.94 32.18
C ALA A 183 -6.25 3.71 33.38
N THR A 184 -6.67 4.97 33.19
CA THR A 184 -7.24 5.80 34.28
C THR A 184 -8.73 5.58 34.49
N GLY A 185 -9.43 4.91 33.57
CA GLY A 185 -10.87 4.63 33.68
C GLY A 185 -11.76 5.89 33.64
N ASN A 186 -11.23 7.03 33.18
CA ASN A 186 -11.97 8.29 33.14
C ASN A 186 -12.73 8.45 31.82
N PRO A 187 -14.09 8.40 31.80
CA PRO A 187 -14.88 8.48 30.58
C PRO A 187 -14.74 9.81 29.82
N TYR A 188 -14.42 10.90 30.53
CA TYR A 188 -14.21 12.21 29.90
C TYR A 188 -12.93 12.27 29.06
N LEU A 189 -11.92 11.48 29.40
CA LEU A 189 -10.70 11.39 28.60
C LEU A 189 -10.97 10.74 27.25
N LYS A 190 -11.81 9.71 27.20
CA LYS A 190 -12.22 9.08 25.94
C LYS A 190 -12.94 10.09 25.03
N HIS A 191 -13.90 10.82 25.57
CA HIS A 191 -14.66 11.81 24.79
C HIS A 191 -13.78 12.98 24.31
N LYS A 192 -12.85 13.46 25.16
CA LYS A 192 -11.87 14.46 24.76
C LYS A 192 -11.05 14.01 23.54
N MET A 193 -10.66 12.76 23.53
CA MET A 193 -9.81 12.18 22.47
C MET A 193 -10.57 11.97 21.16
N GLU A 194 -11.83 11.53 21.24
CA GLU A 194 -12.71 11.47 20.08
C GLU A 194 -12.82 12.84 19.43
N LEU A 195 -13.01 13.90 20.22
CA LEU A 195 -13.05 15.29 19.73
C LEU A 195 -11.69 15.78 19.18
N GLU A 196 -10.57 15.38 19.76
CA GLU A 196 -9.23 15.70 19.25
C GLU A 196 -8.95 15.00 17.91
N ASN A 197 -9.39 13.75 17.74
CA ASN A 197 -9.30 13.03 16.48
C ASN A 197 -10.16 13.68 15.39
N ASP A 198 -11.41 14.02 15.72
CA ASP A 198 -12.32 14.73 14.80
C ASP A 198 -11.74 16.09 14.39
N LEU A 199 -11.17 16.83 15.34
CA LEU A 199 -10.49 18.09 15.05
C LEU A 199 -9.32 17.90 14.08
N THR A 200 -8.48 16.90 14.33
CA THR A 200 -7.35 16.56 13.47
C THR A 200 -7.81 16.19 12.05
N LEU A 201 -8.87 15.40 11.94
CA LEU A 201 -9.47 15.04 10.66
C LEU A 201 -9.95 16.28 9.89
N LEU A 202 -10.72 17.14 10.56
CA LEU A 202 -11.23 18.37 9.98
C LEU A 202 -10.11 19.35 9.57
N GLU A 203 -9.06 19.46 10.36
CA GLU A 203 -7.87 20.25 10.00
C GLU A 203 -7.16 19.71 8.77
N ASN A 204 -7.03 18.39 8.65
CA ASN A 204 -6.43 17.75 7.47
C ASN A 204 -7.30 17.98 6.22
N GLN A 205 -8.62 17.84 6.33
CA GLN A 205 -9.56 18.15 5.25
C GLN A 205 -9.47 19.62 4.85
N ARG A 206 -9.42 20.54 5.80
CA ARG A 206 -9.23 21.98 5.54
C ARG A 206 -7.93 22.26 4.80
N ARG A 207 -6.82 21.63 5.21
CA ARG A 207 -5.51 21.78 4.53
C ARG A 207 -5.57 21.25 3.10
N ALA A 208 -6.19 20.07 2.89
CA ALA A 208 -6.37 19.48 1.56
C ALA A 208 -7.21 20.40 0.66
N PHE A 209 -8.34 20.91 1.16
CA PHE A 209 -9.17 21.85 0.44
C PHE A 209 -8.41 23.13 0.07
N GLN A 210 -7.64 23.69 1.01
CA GLN A 210 -6.85 24.89 0.75
C GLN A 210 -5.80 24.67 -0.36
N ARG A 211 -5.10 23.53 -0.33
CA ARG A 211 -4.14 23.15 -1.38
C ARG A 211 -4.83 23.02 -2.75
N SER A 212 -5.99 22.38 -2.81
CA SER A 212 -6.76 22.26 -4.05
C SER A 212 -7.21 23.62 -4.57
N LYS A 213 -7.67 24.49 -3.69
CA LYS A 213 -8.06 25.88 -4.03
C LYS A 213 -6.88 26.69 -4.60
N ASP A 214 -5.71 26.59 -3.99
CA ASP A 214 -4.52 27.28 -4.45
C ASP A 214 -4.03 26.71 -5.79
N HIS A 215 -4.11 25.39 -5.97
CA HIS A 215 -3.81 24.75 -7.26
C HIS A 215 -4.75 25.27 -8.39
N TYR A 216 -6.05 25.33 -8.14
CA TYR A 216 -6.99 25.86 -9.13
C TYR A 216 -6.74 27.34 -9.44
N ARG A 217 -6.40 28.16 -8.44
CA ARG A 217 -6.03 29.56 -8.67
C ARG A 217 -4.81 29.70 -9.57
N HIS A 218 -3.77 28.92 -9.33
CA HIS A 218 -2.58 28.89 -10.18
C HIS A 218 -2.91 28.42 -11.60
N THR A 219 -3.76 27.41 -11.74
CA THR A 219 -4.18 26.92 -13.05
C THR A 219 -4.98 27.99 -13.82
N ILE A 220 -5.89 28.69 -13.15
CA ILE A 220 -6.66 29.78 -13.76
C ILE A 220 -5.72 30.90 -14.23
N SER A 221 -4.81 31.37 -13.35
CA SER A 221 -3.84 32.40 -13.71
C SER A 221 -2.97 31.99 -14.89
N TYR A 222 -2.50 30.76 -14.90
CA TYR A 222 -1.73 30.19 -16.01
C TYR A 222 -2.54 30.19 -17.32
N CYS A 223 -3.81 29.78 -17.27
CA CYS A 223 -4.68 29.81 -18.44
C CYS A 223 -4.93 31.23 -18.95
N GLU A 224 -5.24 32.16 -18.06
CA GLU A 224 -5.46 33.58 -18.40
C GLU A 224 -4.25 34.22 -19.07
N GLU A 225 -3.05 33.91 -18.59
CA GLU A 225 -1.80 34.42 -19.16
C GLU A 225 -1.48 33.81 -20.53
N ASN A 226 -1.77 32.51 -20.70
CA ASN A 226 -1.37 31.79 -21.92
C ASN A 226 -2.43 31.82 -23.03
N MET A 227 -3.72 31.99 -22.70
CA MET A 227 -4.78 32.05 -23.71
C MET A 227 -4.52 33.09 -24.80
N PRO A 228 -4.19 34.34 -24.50
CA PRO A 228 -3.93 35.34 -25.53
C PRO A 228 -2.74 34.98 -26.43
N ILE A 229 -1.74 34.33 -25.87
CA ILE A 229 -0.55 33.85 -26.61
C ILE A 229 -0.95 32.75 -27.59
N LEU A 230 -1.78 31.83 -27.14
CA LEU A 230 -2.27 30.70 -27.96
C LEU A 230 -3.22 31.20 -29.05
N GLU A 231 -4.11 32.14 -28.74
CA GLU A 231 -5.01 32.76 -29.72
C GLU A 231 -4.23 33.47 -30.81
N LYS A 232 -3.20 34.24 -30.43
CA LYS A 232 -2.32 34.91 -31.41
C LYS A 232 -1.56 33.88 -32.28
N ARG A 233 -1.14 32.76 -31.69
CA ARG A 233 -0.50 31.69 -32.47
C ARG A 233 -1.49 31.02 -33.41
N LEU A 234 -2.72 30.77 -32.95
CA LEU A 234 -3.79 30.19 -33.77
C LEU A 234 -4.07 31.07 -34.98
N SER A 235 -4.26 32.39 -34.79
CA SER A 235 -4.46 33.32 -35.87
C SER A 235 -3.34 33.30 -36.92
N LYS A 236 -2.08 33.17 -36.47
CA LYS A 236 -0.94 33.00 -37.38
C LYS A 236 -0.98 31.70 -38.16
N TYR A 237 -1.40 30.59 -37.53
CA TYR A 237 -1.56 29.31 -38.22
C TYR A 237 -2.68 29.38 -39.27
N GLU A 238 -3.79 30.07 -38.95
CA GLU A 238 -4.88 30.30 -39.89
C GLU A 238 -4.40 31.11 -41.10
N GLY A 239 -3.56 32.14 -40.88
CA GLY A 239 -2.93 32.90 -41.95
C GLY A 239 -2.04 32.05 -42.86
N ASP A 240 -1.18 31.22 -42.26
CA ASP A 240 -0.30 30.31 -43.01
C ASP A 240 -1.10 29.27 -43.84
N ILE A 241 -2.20 28.74 -43.29
CA ILE A 241 -3.10 27.81 -43.97
C ILE A 241 -3.76 28.51 -45.17
N GLN A 242 -4.30 29.69 -44.94
CA GLN A 242 -4.94 30.48 -46.00
C GLN A 242 -3.95 30.81 -47.15
N GLN A 243 -2.73 31.19 -46.82
CA GLN A 243 -1.64 31.43 -47.77
C GLN A 243 -1.33 30.17 -48.58
N SER A 244 -1.26 29.00 -47.92
CA SER A 244 -1.02 27.72 -48.55
C SER A 244 -2.15 27.35 -49.52
N GLU A 245 -3.41 27.51 -49.10
CA GLU A 245 -4.59 27.22 -49.93
C GLU A 245 -4.70 28.12 -51.15
N MET A 246 -4.51 29.43 -50.98
CA MET A 246 -4.53 30.42 -52.10
C MET A 246 -3.48 30.11 -53.19
N SER A 247 -2.38 29.48 -52.80
CA SER A 247 -1.28 29.14 -53.70
C SER A 247 -1.35 27.72 -54.24
N LYS A 248 -2.35 26.90 -53.83
CA LYS A 248 -2.43 25.48 -54.13
C LYS A 248 -2.54 25.18 -55.64
N ASP A 249 -3.32 25.97 -56.37
CA ASP A 249 -3.61 25.77 -57.79
C ASP A 249 -2.67 26.56 -58.72
N GLN A 250 -1.69 27.27 -58.15
CA GLN A 250 -0.71 28.01 -58.92
C GLN A 250 0.35 27.05 -59.50
N ALA A 251 0.84 27.32 -60.73
CA ALA A 251 1.94 26.62 -61.33
C ALA A 251 3.15 26.63 -60.39
N PHE A 252 3.96 25.57 -60.43
CA PHE A 252 5.14 25.47 -59.59
C PHE A 252 6.11 26.61 -59.92
N SER A 253 6.44 27.38 -58.94
CA SER A 253 7.49 28.39 -59.02
C SER A 253 8.18 28.51 -57.65
N MET A 254 9.47 28.27 -57.62
CA MET A 254 10.29 28.29 -56.43
C MET A 254 11.54 29.12 -56.66
N THR A 255 11.80 30.06 -55.75
CA THR A 255 13.04 30.82 -55.80
C THR A 255 14.06 30.16 -54.90
N VAL A 256 15.22 29.78 -55.43
CA VAL A 256 16.33 29.19 -54.69
C VAL A 256 17.56 30.08 -54.84
N GLY A 257 18.01 30.64 -53.73
CA GLY A 257 19.03 31.71 -53.74
C GLY A 257 18.56 32.94 -54.48
N LYS A 258 19.09 33.19 -55.71
CA LYS A 258 18.72 34.30 -56.59
C LYS A 258 18.03 33.86 -57.88
N GLN A 259 17.81 32.55 -58.06
CA GLN A 259 17.27 31.98 -59.32
C GLN A 259 15.84 31.45 -59.07
N VAL A 260 14.98 31.63 -60.06
CA VAL A 260 13.62 31.10 -60.08
C VAL A 260 13.56 29.85 -60.91
N PHE A 261 12.90 28.81 -60.38
CA PHE A 261 12.74 27.51 -61.04
C PHE A 261 11.24 27.21 -61.19
N ASP A 262 10.86 26.71 -62.36
CA ASP A 262 9.52 26.28 -62.71
C ASP A 262 9.37 24.74 -62.64
N GLN A 263 10.49 24.02 -62.51
CA GLN A 263 10.53 22.56 -62.35
C GLN A 263 11.00 22.12 -60.98
N ARG A 264 10.26 21.19 -60.38
CA ARG A 264 10.49 20.72 -59.00
C ARG A 264 11.85 20.04 -58.84
N ALA A 265 12.26 19.26 -59.85
CA ALA A 265 13.51 18.51 -59.80
C ALA A 265 14.73 19.46 -59.77
N GLU A 266 14.74 20.43 -60.67
CA GLU A 266 15.84 21.44 -60.74
C GLU A 266 15.92 22.34 -59.52
N ALA A 267 14.76 22.79 -59.00
CA ALA A 267 14.69 23.52 -57.75
C ALA A 267 15.23 22.72 -56.58
N GLY A 268 14.84 21.42 -56.48
CA GLY A 268 15.30 20.51 -55.45
C GLY A 268 16.81 20.27 -55.46
N GLU A 269 17.39 20.05 -56.63
CA GLU A 269 18.86 19.89 -56.76
C GLU A 269 19.61 21.17 -56.42
N SER A 270 19.10 22.30 -56.81
CA SER A 270 19.69 23.63 -56.50
C SER A 270 19.61 23.90 -55.01
N LEU A 271 18.48 23.63 -54.37
CA LEU A 271 18.29 23.79 -52.93
C LEU A 271 19.23 22.85 -52.16
N HIS A 272 19.33 21.58 -52.56
CA HIS A 272 20.22 20.60 -51.92
C HIS A 272 21.70 21.04 -52.01
N ARG A 273 22.11 21.62 -53.16
CA ARG A 273 23.46 22.20 -53.30
C ARG A 273 23.67 23.37 -52.35
N LEU A 274 22.69 24.31 -52.23
CA LEU A 274 22.79 25.42 -51.30
C LEU A 274 22.83 24.98 -49.86
N ILE A 275 22.07 23.98 -49.47
CA ILE A 275 22.07 23.41 -48.12
C ILE A 275 23.48 22.93 -47.76
N ARG A 276 24.09 22.15 -48.63
CA ARG A 276 25.45 21.61 -48.40
C ARG A 276 26.56 22.69 -48.34
N HIS A 277 26.39 23.77 -49.07
CA HIS A 277 27.32 24.87 -49.10
C HIS A 277 27.02 25.99 -48.08
N ASN A 278 25.95 25.84 -47.29
CA ASN A 278 25.57 26.85 -46.31
C ASN A 278 26.45 26.78 -45.05
N GLN A 279 27.74 26.99 -45.23
CA GLN A 279 28.75 27.01 -44.15
C GLN A 279 29.11 28.45 -43.80
N ALA A 280 29.22 28.78 -42.52
CA ALA A 280 29.67 30.07 -42.04
C ALA A 280 30.26 29.95 -40.61
N ASP A 281 31.12 30.86 -40.24
CA ASP A 281 31.66 30.94 -38.87
C ASP A 281 30.61 31.42 -37.85
N SER A 282 29.58 32.12 -38.29
CA SER A 282 28.49 32.57 -37.44
C SER A 282 27.27 31.67 -37.54
N LYS A 283 26.62 31.37 -36.41
CA LYS A 283 25.36 30.64 -36.35
C LYS A 283 24.19 31.56 -36.68
N GLU A 284 23.95 31.82 -37.96
CA GLU A 284 22.85 32.64 -38.40
C GLU A 284 21.87 31.86 -39.27
N PHE A 285 20.56 32.17 -39.15
CA PHE A 285 19.55 31.63 -40.05
C PHE A 285 19.62 32.39 -41.37
N ARG A 286 19.86 31.69 -42.48
CA ARG A 286 19.86 32.24 -43.82
C ARG A 286 18.67 31.72 -44.60
N THR A 287 18.01 32.60 -45.36
CA THR A 287 16.99 32.18 -46.32
C THR A 287 17.67 31.56 -47.52
N LEU A 288 17.39 30.28 -47.75
CA LEU A 288 17.95 29.52 -48.86
C LEU A 288 17.03 29.53 -50.06
N ALA A 289 15.71 29.51 -49.81
CA ALA A 289 14.69 29.47 -50.86
C ALA A 289 13.39 30.11 -50.38
N SER A 290 12.52 30.41 -51.32
CA SER A 290 11.13 30.85 -51.04
C SER A 290 10.18 30.08 -51.96
N TYR A 291 9.10 29.50 -51.40
CA TYR A 291 8.08 28.75 -52.15
C TYR A 291 6.68 29.11 -51.63
N ARG A 292 5.80 29.54 -52.53
CA ARG A 292 4.40 29.87 -52.18
C ARG A 292 4.24 30.89 -51.05
N GLY A 293 5.16 31.85 -50.95
CA GLY A 293 5.16 32.83 -49.91
C GLY A 293 5.79 32.42 -48.57
N PHE A 294 6.28 31.15 -48.50
CA PHE A 294 7.02 30.68 -47.34
C PHE A 294 8.53 30.68 -47.60
N ASP A 295 9.29 31.24 -46.63
CA ASP A 295 10.75 31.21 -46.67
C ASP A 295 11.29 29.86 -46.13
N ILE A 296 12.24 29.27 -46.82
CA ILE A 296 12.99 28.12 -46.37
C ILE A 296 14.32 28.63 -45.78
N LYS A 297 14.45 28.55 -44.48
CA LYS A 297 15.64 29.01 -43.75
C LYS A 297 16.39 27.85 -43.11
N MET A 298 17.68 28.00 -43.06
CA MET A 298 18.56 27.03 -42.38
C MET A 298 19.62 27.76 -41.59
N LEU A 299 19.98 27.16 -40.44
CA LEU A 299 21.13 27.61 -39.65
C LEU A 299 22.41 27.30 -40.43
N SER A 300 23.34 28.21 -40.51
CA SER A 300 24.63 27.98 -41.15
C SER A 300 25.38 26.86 -40.48
N LEU A 301 25.93 25.96 -41.30
CA LEU A 301 26.75 24.86 -40.80
C LEU A 301 28.16 25.37 -40.45
N PRO A 302 28.80 24.83 -39.42
CA PRO A 302 30.15 25.23 -39.05
C PRO A 302 31.17 24.82 -40.14
N ILE A 303 32.10 25.72 -40.39
CA ILE A 303 33.21 25.43 -41.29
C ILE A 303 34.13 24.36 -40.64
N ASN A 304 34.62 23.43 -41.40
CA ASN A 304 35.55 22.37 -40.93
C ASN A 304 34.92 21.24 -40.06
N GLN A 305 33.61 21.07 -40.10
CA GLN A 305 32.95 19.89 -39.55
C GLN A 305 32.37 19.02 -40.65
N PRO A 306 32.30 17.68 -40.43
CA PRO A 306 31.64 16.79 -41.39
C PRO A 306 30.14 17.17 -41.52
N LEU A 307 29.63 17.09 -42.72
CA LEU A 307 28.20 17.37 -42.95
C LEU A 307 27.34 16.35 -42.19
N PRO A 308 26.28 16.78 -41.53
CA PRO A 308 25.36 15.87 -40.87
C PRO A 308 24.61 14.99 -41.90
N GLU A 309 24.18 13.82 -41.48
CA GLU A 309 23.37 12.92 -42.30
C GLU A 309 22.00 13.50 -42.64
N THR A 310 21.43 14.31 -41.74
CA THR A 310 20.15 14.99 -41.87
C THR A 310 20.29 16.48 -41.62
N PHE A 311 19.60 17.28 -42.40
CA PHE A 311 19.59 18.74 -42.28
C PHE A 311 18.25 19.22 -41.70
N SER A 312 18.29 20.05 -40.65
CA SER A 312 17.12 20.70 -40.13
C SER A 312 16.91 22.07 -40.82
N VAL A 313 15.82 22.18 -41.50
CA VAL A 313 15.39 23.45 -42.13
C VAL A 313 14.13 23.95 -41.49
N LYS A 314 13.96 25.28 -41.51
CA LYS A 314 12.73 25.96 -41.06
C LYS A 314 11.98 26.49 -42.26
N ILE A 315 10.69 26.14 -42.34
CA ILE A 315 9.75 26.81 -43.22
C ILE A 315 9.13 27.96 -42.42
N VAL A 316 9.23 29.17 -42.91
CA VAL A 316 8.85 30.40 -42.19
C VAL A 316 7.77 31.11 -43.00
N GLY A 317 6.56 31.12 -42.47
CA GLY A 317 5.46 31.98 -42.84
C GLY A 317 5.23 33.02 -41.75
N GLU A 318 4.02 33.14 -41.26
CA GLU A 318 3.73 33.86 -40.01
C GLU A 318 4.20 33.06 -38.80
N ASN A 319 4.24 31.74 -38.93
CA ASN A 319 4.86 30.79 -37.98
C ASN A 319 6.13 30.16 -38.53
N GLN A 320 6.81 29.38 -37.69
CA GLN A 320 7.99 28.62 -38.07
C GLN A 320 7.73 27.12 -37.91
N TYR A 321 8.02 26.35 -38.94
CA TYR A 321 7.87 24.90 -39.00
C TYR A 321 9.23 24.25 -39.20
N SER A 322 9.61 23.31 -38.35
CA SER A 322 10.88 22.57 -38.51
C SER A 322 10.66 21.29 -39.29
N VAL A 323 11.49 21.08 -40.29
CA VAL A 323 11.46 19.90 -41.17
C VAL A 323 12.88 19.34 -41.24
N SER A 324 13.00 18.01 -41.12
CA SER A 324 14.26 17.29 -41.34
C SER A 324 14.30 16.80 -42.79
N LEU A 325 15.38 17.12 -43.51
CA LEU A 325 15.64 16.73 -44.88
C LEU A 325 16.78 15.69 -44.95
#